data_9c0166ce6e1c3f26ab97e794ceac9f43
#
_entry.id   9c0166ce6e1c3f26ab97e794ceac9f43
#
_cell.length_a   1.000
_cell.length_b   1.000
_cell.length_c   1.000
_cell.angle_alpha   90.00
_cell.angle_beta   90.00
_cell.angle_gamma   90.00
#
_symmetry.space_group_name_H-M   'P 1'
#
loop_
_entity.id
_entity.type
_entity.pdbx_description
1 polymer ?
#
loop_
_entity_poly.entity_id
_entity_poly.type
_entity_poly.pdbx_seq_one_letter_code
_entity_poly.pdbx_strand_id
1 'polypeptide(L)'
;MLNKKSTAIIFYFFLATLILTSCAKPSAQPVKEAPPSATEVPPPAPPPTRPEDSQDPVKVAAIPPPSLDEARAAVARVYKDVVSIDPSRNSGFTVGDFNGDGSQDIAVMVKPVKEKLPDINHELAGWLLRDAGTDRAPEPGMKRIPAEQQTRPSVTERDEELLAVVHGYGQDGWRNPEAQISYLIKNAADSNIKAQAKKSVLRANKGKEIPPLIGDVINGTLAGASGFVYYTGSSYGWYDPRNHQAEIAKRFPH
;
A
#
# COMPACT_ATOMS: atom_id res chain seq x y z
N MET A 1 29.11 34.48 -38.02
CA MET A 1 29.76 33.25 -38.53
C MET A 1 28.89 32.05 -38.06
N LEU A 2 28.18 31.48 -39.03
CA LEU A 2 27.33 30.31 -38.86
C LEU A 2 28.18 29.04 -38.72
N ASN A 3 27.82 28.15 -37.81
CA ASN A 3 28.25 26.77 -37.97
C ASN A 3 27.07 25.81 -37.62
N LYS A 4 26.40 25.37 -38.69
CA LYS A 4 25.43 24.26 -38.70
C LYS A 4 26.20 22.94 -38.59
N LYS A 5 25.88 22.09 -37.65
CA LYS A 5 26.17 20.65 -37.73
C LYS A 5 24.86 19.86 -37.70
N SER A 6 24.47 19.36 -38.85
CA SER A 6 23.49 18.31 -39.09
C SER A 6 23.96 17.02 -38.45
N THR A 7 23.07 16.36 -37.70
CA THR A 7 23.25 14.95 -37.30
C THR A 7 22.05 14.16 -37.82
N ALA A 8 22.40 13.19 -38.67
CA ALA A 8 21.49 12.33 -39.40
C ALA A 8 20.76 11.33 -38.44
N ILE A 9 19.46 11.20 -38.66
CA ILE A 9 18.59 10.22 -38.01
C ILE A 9 18.64 8.95 -38.86
N ILE A 10 19.11 7.85 -38.29
CA ILE A 10 19.06 6.51 -38.88
C ILE A 10 17.76 5.83 -38.39
N PHE A 11 16.82 5.66 -39.31
CA PHE A 11 15.62 4.83 -39.12
C PHE A 11 15.97 3.36 -39.34
N TYR A 12 15.83 2.56 -38.29
CA TYR A 12 15.77 1.09 -38.41
C TYR A 12 14.31 0.65 -38.53
N PHE A 13 13.96 0.19 -39.74
CA PHE A 13 12.74 -0.55 -40.00
C PHE A 13 12.91 -2.01 -39.53
N PHE A 14 12.17 -2.41 -38.51
CA PHE A 14 12.01 -3.82 -38.19
C PHE A 14 10.71 -4.33 -38.82
N LEU A 15 10.90 -5.21 -39.79
CA LEU A 15 9.85 -5.94 -40.51
C LEU A 15 9.40 -7.12 -39.64
N ALA A 16 8.22 -7.05 -39.05
CA ALA A 16 7.61 -8.13 -38.29
C ALA A 16 6.82 -9.04 -39.22
N THR A 17 7.30 -10.25 -39.42
CA THR A 17 6.63 -11.33 -40.15
C THR A 17 5.53 -11.96 -39.33
N LEU A 18 4.29 -11.83 -39.78
CA LEU A 18 3.08 -12.41 -39.20
C LEU A 18 2.95 -13.85 -39.63
N ILE A 19 3.11 -14.83 -38.75
CA ILE A 19 2.84 -16.24 -38.99
C ILE A 19 1.41 -16.54 -38.52
N LEU A 20 0.51 -16.75 -39.51
CA LEU A 20 -0.85 -17.24 -39.29
C LEU A 20 -0.81 -18.77 -39.19
N THR A 21 -0.93 -19.32 -37.98
CA THR A 21 -1.19 -20.76 -37.78
C THR A 21 -2.70 -21.00 -37.76
N SER A 22 -3.18 -21.62 -38.84
CA SER A 22 -4.55 -22.09 -39.00
C SER A 22 -4.75 -23.38 -38.19
N CYS A 23 -5.59 -23.36 -37.16
CA CYS A 23 -6.06 -24.56 -36.46
C CYS A 23 -7.27 -25.15 -37.19
N ALA A 24 -7.07 -26.26 -37.89
CA ALA A 24 -8.12 -27.10 -38.44
C ALA A 24 -8.83 -27.88 -37.32
N LYS A 25 -10.17 -27.77 -37.23
CA LYS A 25 -11.02 -28.62 -36.37
C LYS A 25 -11.07 -30.06 -36.94
N PRO A 26 -10.89 -31.08 -36.10
CA PRO A 26 -11.22 -32.45 -36.53
C PRO A 26 -12.75 -32.64 -36.49
N SER A 27 -13.28 -33.12 -37.61
CA SER A 27 -14.68 -33.55 -37.78
C SER A 27 -14.88 -34.86 -37.00
N ALA A 28 -15.81 -34.89 -36.07
CA ALA A 28 -16.25 -36.07 -35.36
C ALA A 28 -17.24 -36.84 -36.22
N GLN A 29 -16.91 -38.10 -36.57
CA GLN A 29 -17.86 -39.06 -37.16
C GLN A 29 -18.80 -39.61 -36.07
N PRO A 30 -20.07 -39.86 -36.37
CA PRO A 30 -21.02 -40.42 -35.39
C PRO A 30 -20.73 -41.94 -35.22
N VAL A 31 -20.38 -42.31 -34.02
CA VAL A 31 -20.31 -43.72 -33.57
C VAL A 31 -21.73 -44.20 -33.29
N LYS A 32 -22.12 -45.26 -33.98
CA LYS A 32 -23.39 -45.97 -33.83
C LYS A 32 -23.39 -46.72 -32.52
N GLU A 33 -24.21 -46.26 -31.59
CA GLU A 33 -24.35 -46.80 -30.22
C GLU A 33 -25.08 -48.15 -30.26
N ALA A 34 -24.48 -49.22 -29.71
CA ALA A 34 -25.13 -50.49 -29.45
C ALA A 34 -25.85 -50.43 -28.07
N PRO A 35 -27.01 -51.12 -27.89
CA PRO A 35 -27.76 -51.01 -26.66
C PRO A 35 -26.99 -51.58 -25.47
N PRO A 36 -27.02 -50.94 -24.30
CA PRO A 36 -26.31 -51.41 -23.12
C PRO A 36 -27.01 -52.61 -22.51
N SER A 37 -26.21 -53.65 -22.28
CA SER A 37 -26.57 -54.81 -21.45
C SER A 37 -26.70 -54.33 -20.01
N ALA A 38 -27.84 -54.55 -19.38
CA ALA A 38 -28.10 -54.21 -18.00
C ALA A 38 -27.16 -55.00 -17.07
N THR A 39 -26.12 -54.37 -16.58
CA THR A 39 -25.29 -54.84 -15.49
C THR A 39 -25.85 -54.27 -14.20
N GLU A 40 -26.33 -55.20 -13.35
CA GLU A 40 -26.82 -54.88 -12.01
C GLU A 40 -25.72 -54.19 -11.19
N VAL A 41 -25.97 -52.92 -10.84
CA VAL A 41 -25.04 -52.09 -10.03
C VAL A 41 -25.23 -52.48 -8.58
N PRO A 42 -24.19 -52.95 -7.85
CA PRO A 42 -24.30 -53.18 -6.42
C PRO A 42 -24.54 -51.86 -5.69
N PRO A 43 -25.27 -51.87 -4.57
CA PRO A 43 -25.61 -50.65 -3.81
C PRO A 43 -24.34 -49.92 -3.40
N PRO A 44 -24.34 -48.54 -3.45
CA PRO A 44 -23.18 -47.74 -3.08
C PRO A 44 -22.80 -47.99 -1.61
N ALA A 45 -21.52 -48.24 -1.39
CA ALA A 45 -20.97 -48.33 -0.03
C ALA A 45 -21.23 -47.02 0.73
N PRO A 46 -21.52 -47.06 2.05
CA PRO A 46 -21.68 -45.86 2.83
C PRO A 46 -20.42 -44.99 2.74
N PRO A 47 -20.58 -43.65 2.66
CA PRO A 47 -19.43 -42.74 2.56
C PRO A 47 -18.52 -42.95 3.78
N PRO A 48 -17.19 -42.90 3.61
CA PRO A 48 -16.27 -43.02 4.73
C PRO A 48 -16.56 -41.88 5.71
N THR A 49 -16.84 -42.24 6.95
CA THR A 49 -16.93 -41.31 8.06
C THR A 49 -15.60 -40.54 8.12
N ARG A 50 -15.65 -39.25 7.75
CA ARG A 50 -14.55 -38.36 7.93
C ARG A 50 -14.21 -38.35 9.43
N PRO A 51 -12.94 -38.58 9.82
CA PRO A 51 -12.55 -38.33 11.19
C PRO A 51 -12.95 -36.89 11.54
N GLU A 52 -13.74 -36.71 12.58
CA GLU A 52 -13.94 -35.40 13.19
C GLU A 52 -12.57 -34.92 13.63
N ASP A 53 -12.00 -34.06 12.82
CA ASP A 53 -10.78 -33.34 13.11
C ASP A 53 -11.13 -32.37 14.25
N SER A 54 -11.04 -32.88 15.48
CA SER A 54 -11.07 -32.08 16.71
C SER A 54 -9.77 -31.27 16.73
N GLN A 55 -9.65 -30.31 15.79
CA GLN A 55 -8.67 -29.26 15.92
C GLN A 55 -9.22 -28.31 16.99
N ASP A 56 -8.73 -28.49 18.21
CA ASP A 56 -8.82 -27.44 19.21
C ASP A 56 -8.47 -26.13 18.53
N PRO A 57 -9.26 -25.05 18.73
CA PRO A 57 -8.96 -23.78 18.12
C PRO A 57 -7.53 -23.37 18.51
N VAL A 58 -6.62 -23.37 17.53
CA VAL A 58 -5.25 -22.90 17.73
C VAL A 58 -5.39 -21.50 18.32
N LYS A 59 -5.09 -21.39 19.62
CA LYS A 59 -5.10 -20.13 20.34
C LYS A 59 -4.00 -19.27 19.71
N VAL A 60 -4.39 -18.44 18.74
CA VAL A 60 -3.48 -17.46 18.13
C VAL A 60 -2.93 -16.63 19.29
N ALA A 61 -1.64 -16.75 19.53
CA ALA A 61 -0.98 -16.00 20.59
C ALA A 61 -1.22 -14.51 20.32
N ALA A 62 -1.74 -13.79 21.31
CA ALA A 62 -1.96 -12.36 21.18
C ALA A 62 -0.61 -11.69 20.90
N ILE A 63 -0.54 -10.91 19.82
CA ILE A 63 0.65 -10.13 19.50
C ILE A 63 0.94 -9.20 20.70
N PRO A 64 2.15 -9.24 21.29
CA PRO A 64 2.45 -8.39 22.43
C PRO A 64 2.35 -6.90 22.08
N PRO A 65 2.00 -6.04 23.04
CA PRO A 65 2.00 -4.60 22.82
C PRO A 65 3.34 -4.12 22.30
N PRO A 66 3.39 -3.21 21.31
CA PRO A 66 4.63 -2.70 20.77
C PRO A 66 5.39 -1.85 21.79
N SER A 67 6.71 -2.00 21.84
CA SER A 67 7.60 -1.16 22.63
C SER A 67 8.35 -0.15 21.77
N LEU A 68 8.86 0.92 22.40
CA LEU A 68 9.66 1.92 21.71
C LEU A 68 10.99 1.32 21.18
N ASP A 69 11.58 0.38 21.90
CA ASP A 69 12.83 -0.25 21.46
C ASP A 69 12.62 -1.16 20.25
N GLU A 70 11.49 -1.87 20.18
CA GLU A 70 11.12 -2.62 18.98
C GLU A 70 10.86 -1.68 17.80
N ALA A 71 10.19 -0.54 18.02
CA ALA A 71 9.97 0.48 16.98
C ALA A 71 11.31 1.04 16.45
N ARG A 72 12.26 1.34 17.34
CA ARG A 72 13.62 1.76 16.97
C ARG A 72 14.35 0.69 16.17
N ALA A 73 14.27 -0.56 16.60
CA ALA A 73 14.89 -1.67 15.89
C ALA A 73 14.29 -1.84 14.47
N ALA A 74 12.97 -1.70 14.31
CA ALA A 74 12.30 -1.76 13.00
C ALA A 74 12.74 -0.60 12.10
N VAL A 75 12.79 0.63 12.63
CA VAL A 75 13.26 1.80 11.89
C VAL A 75 14.73 1.62 11.46
N ALA A 76 15.60 1.19 12.35
CA ALA A 76 17.01 0.96 12.04
C ALA A 76 17.21 -0.16 11.00
N ARG A 77 16.40 -1.23 11.06
CA ARG A 77 16.43 -2.31 10.07
C ARG A 77 16.08 -1.81 8.67
N VAL A 78 15.01 -1.04 8.55
CA VAL A 78 14.44 -0.65 7.26
C VAL A 78 15.13 0.58 6.69
N TYR A 79 15.28 1.62 7.49
CA TYR A 79 15.80 2.93 7.04
C TYR A 79 17.28 3.13 7.38
N LYS A 80 17.89 2.15 8.05
CA LYS A 80 19.30 2.22 8.48
C LYS A 80 19.53 3.45 9.37
N ASP A 81 20.50 4.29 8.98
CA ASP A 81 20.93 5.49 9.72
C ASP A 81 20.48 6.81 9.05
N VAL A 82 19.57 6.74 8.06
CA VAL A 82 19.15 7.94 7.33
C VAL A 82 18.12 8.78 8.08
N VAL A 83 17.39 8.16 9.02
CA VAL A 83 16.43 8.84 9.91
C VAL A 83 16.67 8.45 11.36
N SER A 84 16.20 9.28 12.28
CA SER A 84 16.25 9.04 13.72
C SER A 84 14.91 9.27 14.39
N ILE A 85 14.61 8.52 15.44
CA ILE A 85 13.46 8.76 16.33
C ILE A 85 13.89 9.77 17.39
N ASP A 86 13.11 10.83 17.57
CA ASP A 86 13.34 11.80 18.63
C ASP A 86 13.14 11.13 20.00
N PRO A 87 14.20 11.00 20.82
CA PRO A 87 14.11 10.32 22.11
C PRO A 87 13.23 11.04 23.14
N SER A 88 12.95 12.31 22.94
CA SER A 88 12.08 13.11 23.82
C SER A 88 10.60 12.83 23.61
N ARG A 89 10.23 12.11 22.53
CA ARG A 89 8.84 11.81 22.18
C ARG A 89 8.48 10.36 22.53
N ASN A 90 7.86 10.18 23.67
CA ASN A 90 7.40 8.85 24.13
C ASN A 90 6.22 8.25 23.31
N SER A 91 5.55 9.05 22.50
CA SER A 91 4.33 8.65 21.75
C SER A 91 4.46 8.79 20.24
N GLY A 92 5.70 8.78 19.72
CA GLY A 92 5.97 9.02 18.31
C GLY A 92 5.70 7.82 17.38
N PHE A 93 5.00 6.76 17.81
CA PHE A 93 4.66 5.62 16.96
C PHE A 93 3.26 5.07 17.26
N THR A 94 2.71 4.37 16.28
CA THR A 94 1.43 3.67 16.39
C THR A 94 1.41 2.46 15.47
N VAL A 95 0.54 1.48 15.77
CA VAL A 95 0.40 0.27 14.96
C VAL A 95 -1.04 0.07 14.52
N GLY A 96 -1.24 -0.52 13.35
CA GLY A 96 -2.53 -0.81 12.74
C GLY A 96 -2.35 -1.64 11.48
N ASP A 97 -3.42 -1.96 10.80
CA ASP A 97 -3.40 -2.55 9.45
C ASP A 97 -3.70 -1.44 8.44
N PHE A 98 -2.67 -0.63 8.12
CA PHE A 98 -2.86 0.60 7.34
C PHE A 98 -3.09 0.32 5.85
N ASN A 99 -2.54 -0.77 5.33
CA ASN A 99 -2.70 -1.19 3.94
C ASN A 99 -3.88 -2.15 3.71
N GLY A 100 -4.49 -2.67 4.77
CA GLY A 100 -5.67 -3.53 4.71
C GLY A 100 -5.39 -4.98 4.29
N ASP A 101 -4.15 -5.46 4.45
CA ASP A 101 -3.75 -6.82 4.08
C ASP A 101 -3.88 -7.86 5.21
N GLY A 102 -4.25 -7.42 6.41
CA GLY A 102 -4.41 -8.24 7.60
C GLY A 102 -3.13 -8.41 8.42
N SER A 103 -1.99 -7.89 7.99
CA SER A 103 -0.75 -7.84 8.76
C SER A 103 -0.67 -6.56 9.58
N GLN A 104 -0.03 -6.61 10.75
CA GLN A 104 0.16 -5.41 11.55
C GLN A 104 1.30 -4.56 11.00
N ASP A 105 1.01 -3.30 10.65
CA ASP A 105 1.96 -2.29 10.23
C ASP A 105 2.42 -1.43 11.42
N ILE A 106 3.51 -0.68 11.23
CA ILE A 106 3.95 0.36 12.17
C ILE A 106 4.14 1.70 11.45
N ALA A 107 3.72 2.77 12.12
CA ALA A 107 3.97 4.14 11.71
C ALA A 107 4.73 4.87 12.83
N VAL A 108 5.80 5.58 12.47
CA VAL A 108 6.75 6.21 13.42
C VAL A 108 7.09 7.61 12.94
N MET A 109 7.02 8.61 13.85
CA MET A 109 7.54 9.95 13.55
C MET A 109 9.06 9.95 13.64
N VAL A 110 9.72 10.39 12.58
CA VAL A 110 11.18 10.39 12.44
C VAL A 110 11.69 11.74 11.93
N LYS A 111 12.97 12.01 12.19
CA LYS A 111 13.68 13.17 11.64
C LYS A 111 14.79 12.71 10.70
N PRO A 112 14.99 13.40 9.59
CA PRO A 112 16.12 13.15 8.69
C PRO A 112 17.46 13.37 9.40
N VAL A 113 18.42 12.51 9.11
CA VAL A 113 19.82 12.77 9.47
C VAL A 113 20.40 13.67 8.37
N LYS A 114 20.87 14.86 8.73
CA LYS A 114 21.29 15.92 7.78
C LYS A 114 22.32 15.43 6.75
N GLU A 115 23.30 14.69 7.20
CA GLU A 115 24.39 14.18 6.38
C GLU A 115 23.91 13.09 5.41
N LYS A 116 22.72 12.55 5.65
CA LYS A 116 22.08 11.47 4.89
C LYS A 116 20.93 11.93 3.96
N LEU A 117 20.72 13.23 3.82
CA LEU A 117 19.69 13.75 2.89
C LEU A 117 19.87 13.23 1.45
N PRO A 118 21.09 13.11 0.89
CA PRO A 118 21.27 12.50 -0.43
C PRO A 118 20.79 11.05 -0.50
N ASP A 119 20.99 10.27 0.57
CA ASP A 119 20.57 8.86 0.65
C ASP A 119 19.04 8.76 0.75
N ILE A 120 18.40 9.65 1.54
CA ILE A 120 16.94 9.73 1.66
C ILE A 120 16.29 10.01 0.30
N ASN A 121 16.88 10.93 -0.47
CA ASN A 121 16.37 11.38 -1.75
C ASN A 121 16.78 10.47 -2.92
N HIS A 122 17.58 9.43 -2.67
CA HIS A 122 18.10 8.56 -3.72
C HIS A 122 16.98 7.77 -4.42
N GLU A 123 17.05 7.67 -5.75
CA GLU A 123 16.01 6.99 -6.53
C GLU A 123 15.88 5.50 -6.24
N LEU A 124 17.00 4.87 -5.92
CA LEU A 124 17.09 3.44 -5.62
C LEU A 124 17.09 3.15 -4.12
N ALA A 125 16.61 4.10 -3.30
CA ALA A 125 16.43 3.86 -1.87
C ALA A 125 15.46 2.69 -1.65
N GLY A 126 15.66 1.96 -0.56
CA GLY A 126 14.80 0.82 -0.18
C GLY A 126 13.40 1.22 0.30
N TRP A 127 13.07 2.51 0.31
CA TRP A 127 11.78 3.08 0.73
C TRP A 127 11.23 3.99 -0.34
N LEU A 128 9.92 4.23 -0.27
CA LEU A 128 9.21 5.16 -1.14
C LEU A 128 9.06 6.52 -0.45
N LEU A 129 9.74 7.54 -0.95
CA LEU A 129 9.53 8.92 -0.49
C LEU A 129 8.25 9.48 -1.13
N ARG A 130 7.31 9.97 -0.30
CA ARG A 130 5.99 10.43 -0.69
C ARG A 130 5.63 11.75 -0.02
N ASP A 131 4.62 12.44 -0.57
CA ASP A 131 4.07 13.67 -0.01
C ASP A 131 2.56 13.52 0.17
N ALA A 132 2.10 13.39 1.41
CA ALA A 132 0.70 13.19 1.73
C ALA A 132 -0.19 14.41 1.35
N GLY A 133 0.41 15.58 1.19
CA GLY A 133 -0.31 16.78 0.73
C GLY A 133 -0.70 16.71 -0.76
N THR A 134 0.04 15.95 -1.56
CA THR A 134 -0.20 15.80 -3.00
C THR A 134 -0.76 14.43 -3.39
N ASP A 135 -0.41 13.39 -2.64
CA ASP A 135 -0.83 12.01 -2.91
C ASP A 135 -2.26 11.78 -2.43
N ARG A 136 -3.16 11.48 -3.36
CA ARG A 136 -4.58 11.21 -3.05
C ARG A 136 -5.03 9.93 -3.74
N ALA A 137 -5.99 9.26 -3.12
CA ALA A 137 -6.67 8.16 -3.79
C ALA A 137 -7.36 8.69 -5.06
N PRO A 138 -7.23 8.00 -6.20
CA PRO A 138 -7.95 8.40 -7.39
C PRO A 138 -9.46 8.30 -7.14
N GLU A 139 -10.19 9.35 -7.47
CA GLU A 139 -11.65 9.32 -7.42
C GLU A 139 -12.20 8.32 -8.47
N PRO A 140 -13.33 7.67 -8.19
CA PRO A 140 -13.98 6.79 -9.15
C PRO A 140 -14.18 7.50 -10.49
N GLY A 141 -13.64 6.93 -11.58
CA GLY A 141 -13.73 7.51 -12.93
C GLY A 141 -12.63 8.51 -13.30
N MET A 142 -11.76 8.94 -12.37
CA MET A 142 -10.60 9.75 -12.73
C MET A 142 -9.46 8.89 -13.28
N LYS A 143 -8.84 9.35 -14.36
CA LYS A 143 -7.59 8.77 -14.86
C LYS A 143 -6.46 9.10 -13.87
N ARG A 144 -5.67 8.09 -13.50
CA ARG A 144 -4.43 8.33 -12.75
C ARG A 144 -3.52 9.25 -13.56
N ILE A 145 -2.91 10.22 -12.87
CA ILE A 145 -1.82 10.99 -13.46
C ILE A 145 -0.66 10.02 -13.69
N PRO A 146 -0.12 9.90 -14.90
CA PRO A 146 1.03 9.06 -15.17
C PRO A 146 2.19 9.38 -14.22
N ALA A 147 2.94 8.36 -13.80
CA ALA A 147 4.04 8.54 -12.84
C ALA A 147 5.09 9.53 -13.33
N GLU A 148 5.29 9.61 -14.65
CA GLU A 148 6.24 10.52 -15.30
C GLU A 148 5.83 12.00 -15.16
N GLN A 149 4.55 12.28 -14.88
CA GLN A 149 4.03 13.64 -14.69
C GLN A 149 3.94 14.04 -13.21
N GLN A 150 4.23 13.11 -12.29
CA GLN A 150 4.23 13.40 -10.87
C GLN A 150 5.58 13.98 -10.45
N THR A 151 5.55 15.15 -9.81
CA THR A 151 6.76 15.72 -9.22
C THR A 151 7.21 14.81 -8.07
N ARG A 152 8.46 14.32 -8.16
CA ARG A 152 9.03 13.51 -7.10
C ARG A 152 9.28 14.39 -5.86
N PRO A 153 8.76 14.03 -4.69
CA PRO A 153 9.05 14.76 -3.48
C PRO A 153 10.54 14.62 -3.09
N SER A 154 11.08 15.64 -2.44
CA SER A 154 12.42 15.61 -1.89
C SER A 154 12.41 16.15 -0.45
N VAL A 155 13.31 15.65 0.37
CA VAL A 155 13.56 16.16 1.72
C VAL A 155 14.71 17.16 1.61
N THR A 156 14.48 18.40 2.01
CA THR A 156 15.45 19.49 1.87
C THR A 156 16.04 19.94 3.19
N GLU A 157 15.30 19.74 4.29
CA GLU A 157 15.66 20.23 5.61
C GLU A 157 15.77 19.10 6.63
N ARG A 158 16.76 19.21 7.52
CA ARG A 158 16.98 18.25 8.62
C ARG A 158 15.87 18.25 9.67
N ASP A 159 15.19 19.39 9.82
CA ASP A 159 14.13 19.57 10.81
C ASP A 159 12.75 19.23 10.27
N GLU A 160 12.68 18.79 9.02
CA GLU A 160 11.45 18.29 8.42
C GLU A 160 11.03 16.97 9.10
N GLU A 161 9.85 16.95 9.73
CA GLU A 161 9.32 15.72 10.31
C GLU A 161 8.72 14.83 9.23
N LEU A 162 9.09 13.56 9.28
CA LEU A 162 8.59 12.55 8.35
C LEU A 162 7.80 11.49 9.12
N LEU A 163 6.77 10.97 8.49
CA LEU A 163 6.11 9.76 8.95
C LEU A 163 6.73 8.56 8.23
N ALA A 164 7.47 7.73 8.97
CA ALA A 164 7.99 6.46 8.49
C ALA A 164 6.91 5.39 8.68
N VAL A 165 6.54 4.67 7.62
CA VAL A 165 5.59 3.56 7.68
C VAL A 165 6.26 2.32 7.14
N VAL A 166 6.17 1.22 7.90
CA VAL A 166 6.61 -0.11 7.47
C VAL A 166 5.40 -1.02 7.43
N HIS A 167 5.10 -1.55 6.25
CA HIS A 167 4.05 -2.56 6.10
C HIS A 167 4.51 -3.88 6.66
N GLY A 168 3.64 -4.50 7.43
CA GLY A 168 3.88 -5.80 8.03
C GLY A 168 3.92 -6.93 7.00
N TYR A 169 4.42 -8.08 7.44
CA TYR A 169 4.42 -9.29 6.64
C TYR A 169 4.06 -10.51 7.49
N GLY A 170 3.02 -11.22 7.09
CA GLY A 170 2.55 -12.42 7.78
C GLY A 170 2.04 -12.14 9.20
N GLN A 171 2.11 -13.16 10.07
CA GLN A 171 1.54 -13.08 11.44
C GLN A 171 2.34 -12.16 12.37
N ASP A 172 3.66 -12.04 12.17
CA ASP A 172 4.53 -11.20 12.98
C ASP A 172 4.44 -9.71 12.59
N GLY A 173 3.78 -9.41 11.50
CA GLY A 173 3.56 -8.05 11.01
C GLY A 173 4.87 -7.31 10.76
N TRP A 174 4.96 -6.06 11.24
CA TRP A 174 6.15 -5.21 11.10
C TRP A 174 7.40 -5.72 11.85
N ARG A 175 7.24 -6.67 12.78
CA ARG A 175 8.35 -7.33 13.48
C ARG A 175 9.07 -8.35 12.61
N ASN A 176 8.39 -8.86 11.58
CA ASN A 176 8.98 -9.80 10.64
C ASN A 176 10.18 -9.17 9.92
N PRO A 177 11.34 -9.84 9.86
CA PRO A 177 12.50 -9.33 9.10
C PRO A 177 12.23 -9.12 7.61
N GLU A 178 11.27 -9.86 7.02
CA GLU A 178 10.84 -9.71 5.63
C GLU A 178 9.88 -8.52 5.40
N ALA A 179 9.47 -7.80 6.43
CA ALA A 179 8.68 -6.58 6.34
C ALA A 179 9.55 -5.43 5.84
N GLN A 180 9.64 -5.27 4.51
CA GLN A 180 10.54 -4.31 3.83
C GLN A 180 9.80 -3.22 3.05
N ILE A 181 8.50 -3.43 2.73
CA ILE A 181 7.72 -2.39 2.04
C ILE A 181 7.57 -1.20 2.98
N SER A 182 8.12 -0.05 2.59
CA SER A 182 8.26 1.07 3.49
C SER A 182 8.17 2.43 2.80
N TYR A 183 7.71 3.42 3.55
CA TYR A 183 7.46 4.78 3.10
C TYR A 183 8.08 5.79 4.05
N LEU A 184 8.66 6.85 3.51
CA LEU A 184 8.94 8.10 4.21
C LEU A 184 7.99 9.16 3.65
N ILE A 185 7.13 9.73 4.50
CA ILE A 185 6.01 10.55 4.07
C ILE A 185 6.15 11.95 4.66
N LYS A 186 6.22 12.94 3.77
CA LYS A 186 6.18 14.37 4.09
C LYS A 186 4.74 14.83 4.28
N ASN A 187 4.54 15.93 4.98
CA ASN A 187 3.22 16.58 5.13
C ASN A 187 2.13 15.61 5.59
N ALA A 188 2.49 14.66 6.46
CA ALA A 188 1.60 13.61 6.91
C ALA A 188 0.95 13.93 8.28
N ALA A 189 1.78 14.32 9.26
CA ALA A 189 1.35 14.72 10.59
C ALA A 189 2.51 15.41 11.30
N ASP A 190 2.19 16.23 12.32
CA ASP A 190 3.19 16.90 13.14
C ASP A 190 3.65 15.98 14.29
N SER A 191 2.72 15.58 15.18
CA SER A 191 3.01 14.78 16.37
C SER A 191 1.72 14.12 16.88
N ASN A 192 1.86 13.27 17.92
CA ASN A 192 0.73 12.59 18.56
C ASN A 192 -0.12 11.76 17.61
N ILE A 193 0.56 11.00 16.74
CA ILE A 193 -0.08 10.08 15.82
C ILE A 193 -0.77 8.93 16.57
N LYS A 194 -1.96 8.54 16.10
CA LYS A 194 -2.74 7.46 16.70
C LYS A 194 -3.48 6.67 15.61
N ALA A 195 -3.31 5.38 15.60
CA ALA A 195 -4.08 4.50 14.73
C ALA A 195 -5.57 4.50 15.11
N GLN A 196 -6.42 4.47 14.11
CA GLN A 196 -7.84 4.28 14.26
C GLN A 196 -8.36 3.27 13.25
N ALA A 197 -9.08 2.26 13.75
CA ALA A 197 -9.63 1.21 12.92
C ALA A 197 -10.56 1.77 11.84
N LYS A 198 -10.39 1.34 10.59
CA LYS A 198 -11.22 1.68 9.43
C LYS A 198 -12.72 1.66 9.75
N LYS A 199 -13.19 0.59 10.39
CA LYS A 199 -14.61 0.45 10.77
C LYS A 199 -15.09 1.58 11.68
N SER A 200 -14.24 2.06 12.59
CA SER A 200 -14.57 3.16 13.50
C SER A 200 -14.64 4.50 12.76
N VAL A 201 -13.70 4.74 11.82
CA VAL A 201 -13.71 5.95 10.98
C VAL A 201 -14.96 5.99 10.12
N LEU A 202 -15.31 4.91 9.43
CA LEU A 202 -16.51 4.82 8.60
C LEU A 202 -17.79 5.06 9.42
N ARG A 203 -17.86 4.53 10.64
CA ARG A 203 -18.99 4.74 11.55
C ARG A 203 -19.11 6.21 11.96
N ALA A 204 -18.00 6.83 12.36
CA ALA A 204 -17.96 8.21 12.82
C ALA A 204 -18.27 9.23 11.70
N ASN A 205 -18.04 8.86 10.45
CA ASN A 205 -18.26 9.70 9.28
C ASN A 205 -19.44 9.23 8.41
N LYS A 206 -20.38 8.47 8.99
CA LYS A 206 -21.58 8.02 8.25
C LYS A 206 -22.34 9.21 7.66
N GLY A 207 -22.56 9.19 6.35
CA GLY A 207 -23.23 10.28 5.62
C GLY A 207 -22.34 11.47 5.27
N LYS A 208 -21.04 11.41 5.59
CA LYS A 208 -20.05 12.40 5.14
C LYS A 208 -19.23 11.81 4.01
N GLU A 209 -18.79 12.65 3.11
CA GLU A 209 -17.86 12.26 2.07
C GLU A 209 -16.44 12.23 2.65
N ILE A 210 -15.81 11.05 2.59
CA ILE A 210 -14.43 10.82 3.00
C ILE A 210 -13.72 10.01 1.91
N PRO A 211 -12.38 10.03 1.88
CA PRO A 211 -11.63 9.20 0.94
C PRO A 211 -11.97 7.72 1.08
N PRO A 212 -11.87 6.92 0.00
CA PRO A 212 -12.01 5.47 0.09
C PRO A 212 -10.89 4.90 0.96
N LEU A 213 -11.26 4.26 2.07
CA LEU A 213 -10.31 3.66 3.00
C LEU A 213 -10.05 2.20 2.65
N ILE A 214 -8.78 1.84 2.47
CA ILE A 214 -8.33 0.46 2.25
C ILE A 214 -8.08 -0.22 3.59
N GLY A 215 -7.31 0.38 4.48
CA GLY A 215 -6.96 -0.09 5.81
C GLY A 215 -7.33 0.90 6.92
N ASP A 216 -6.72 0.73 8.06
CA ASP A 216 -6.80 1.64 9.19
C ASP A 216 -6.20 3.01 8.84
N VAL A 217 -6.50 4.03 9.62
CA VAL A 217 -5.96 5.38 9.40
C VAL A 217 -5.04 5.80 10.55
N ILE A 218 -4.18 6.76 10.28
CA ILE A 218 -3.29 7.37 11.27
C ILE A 218 -3.79 8.79 11.53
N ASN A 219 -4.50 8.99 12.65
CA ASN A 219 -4.94 10.32 13.06
C ASN A 219 -3.75 11.16 13.50
N GLY A 220 -3.83 12.46 13.27
CA GLY A 220 -2.84 13.43 13.67
C GLY A 220 -3.30 14.85 13.46
N THR A 221 -2.38 15.78 13.66
CA THR A 221 -2.53 17.19 13.29
C THR A 221 -1.47 17.55 12.26
N LEU A 222 -1.82 18.41 11.32
CA LEU A 222 -0.90 18.98 10.35
C LEU A 222 -1.20 20.46 10.21
N ALA A 223 -0.22 21.32 10.50
CA ALA A 223 -0.38 22.77 10.50
C ALA A 223 -1.61 23.24 11.31
N GLY A 224 -1.83 22.63 12.48
CA GLY A 224 -2.95 22.92 13.37
C GLY A 224 -4.31 22.38 12.92
N ALA A 225 -4.37 21.62 11.84
CA ALA A 225 -5.58 20.95 11.36
C ALA A 225 -5.62 19.50 11.84
N SER A 226 -6.73 19.08 12.45
CA SER A 226 -6.97 17.68 12.76
C SER A 226 -7.42 16.93 11.51
N GLY A 227 -6.84 15.77 11.28
CA GLY A 227 -7.16 14.94 10.14
C GLY A 227 -6.59 13.54 10.30
N PHE A 228 -6.42 12.85 9.19
CA PHE A 228 -5.77 11.55 9.20
C PHE A 228 -5.01 11.26 7.91
N VAL A 229 -3.98 10.45 8.05
CA VAL A 229 -3.25 9.82 6.94
C VAL A 229 -3.93 8.51 6.59
N TYR A 230 -4.10 8.22 5.30
CA TYR A 230 -4.72 6.99 4.81
C TYR A 230 -3.96 6.43 3.61
N TYR A 231 -3.98 5.11 3.47
CA TYR A 231 -3.35 4.43 2.34
C TYR A 231 -4.22 4.53 1.07
N THR A 232 -3.61 4.96 -0.04
CA THR A 232 -4.29 5.19 -1.32
C THR A 232 -4.23 3.99 -2.27
N GLY A 233 -3.59 2.89 -1.84
CA GLY A 233 -3.29 1.71 -2.67
C GLY A 233 -1.87 1.70 -3.26
N SER A 234 -1.16 2.82 -3.21
CA SER A 234 0.23 2.93 -3.71
C SER A 234 1.07 3.96 -2.95
N SER A 235 0.45 4.76 -2.12
CA SER A 235 1.05 5.84 -1.35
C SER A 235 0.17 6.17 -0.13
N TYR A 236 0.44 7.28 0.52
CA TYR A 236 -0.34 7.79 1.64
C TYR A 236 -0.77 9.22 1.37
N GLY A 237 -2.05 9.53 1.60
CA GLY A 237 -2.63 10.86 1.47
C GLY A 237 -3.06 11.42 2.83
N TRP A 238 -3.06 12.76 2.95
CA TRP A 238 -3.61 13.47 4.10
C TRP A 238 -5.06 13.87 3.83
N TYR A 239 -5.95 13.58 4.76
CA TYR A 239 -7.34 14.03 4.74
C TYR A 239 -7.59 15.05 5.83
N ASP A 240 -7.98 16.27 5.44
CA ASP A 240 -8.48 17.33 6.31
C ASP A 240 -9.96 17.57 5.98
N PRO A 241 -10.90 17.30 6.90
CA PRO A 241 -12.33 17.48 6.66
C PRO A 241 -12.71 18.89 6.18
N ARG A 242 -11.98 19.92 6.63
CA ARG A 242 -12.26 21.32 6.26
C ARG A 242 -11.89 21.61 4.81
N ASN A 243 -10.71 21.14 4.39
CA ASN A 243 -10.24 21.32 3.02
C ASN A 243 -11.08 20.51 2.03
N HIS A 244 -11.45 19.29 2.41
CA HIS A 244 -12.27 18.42 1.57
C HIS A 244 -13.64 19.03 1.29
N GLN A 245 -14.34 19.57 2.31
CA GLN A 245 -15.61 20.28 2.12
C GLN A 245 -15.47 21.53 1.24
N ALA A 246 -14.37 22.28 1.40
CA ALA A 246 -14.10 23.44 0.56
C ALA A 246 -13.86 23.07 -0.93
N GLU A 247 -13.21 21.94 -1.17
CA GLU A 247 -12.99 21.42 -2.54
C GLU A 247 -14.30 20.94 -3.18
N ILE A 248 -15.16 20.26 -2.43
CA ILE A 248 -16.48 19.83 -2.89
C ILE A 248 -17.34 21.05 -3.25
N ALA A 249 -17.39 22.05 -2.37
CA ALA A 249 -18.16 23.28 -2.62
C ALA A 249 -17.69 24.04 -3.87
N LYS A 250 -16.40 23.98 -4.20
CA LYS A 250 -15.85 24.55 -5.46
C LYS A 250 -16.26 23.76 -6.68
N ARG A 251 -16.42 22.44 -6.58
CA ARG A 251 -16.81 21.55 -7.71
C ARG A 251 -18.29 21.59 -8.02
N PHE A 252 -19.12 21.82 -7.00
CA PHE A 252 -20.58 21.87 -7.11
C PHE A 252 -21.09 23.19 -6.52
N PRO A 253 -20.85 24.33 -7.20
CA PRO A 253 -21.42 25.59 -6.77
C PRO A 253 -22.94 25.49 -6.87
N HIS A 254 -23.64 25.76 -5.78
CA HIS A 254 -25.11 25.78 -5.71
C HIS A 254 -25.70 26.92 -6.52
#